data_156cddf88336d8656dcc58d3e6e3b51a
#
_entry.id   156cddf88336d8656dcc58d3e6e3b51a
#
_cell.length_a   1.000
_cell.length_b   1.000
_cell.length_c   1.000
_cell.angle_alpha   90.00
_cell.angle_beta   90.00
_cell.angle_gamma   90.00
#
_symmetry.space_group_name_H-M   'P 1'
#
loop_
_entity.id
_entity.type
_entity.pdbx_description
1 polymer ?
#
loop_
_entity_poly.entity_id
_entity_poly.type
_entity_poly.pdbx_seq_one_letter_code
_entity_poly.pdbx_strand_id
1 'polypeptide(L)'
;MANTIELKQQIAQGEYDAAFAKLYGADAVQEQRKRYTDLIDEFEKKYGTNRTVRLYSAPGRTEIGGNHTDHNNGVVLAGSVNLDMVAVVSPNEENVIRVKSLGFDKIDDVDVTNLVPQPREAEHSASLIRGVAKGIVDAGGKVGGFDCYTTSNVLRGSGLSSSAAFEVCIGAILRGEYNNNDMEKFNQVKIAQIGQYAENVFFGKPCGLMDQTACAVGGVITIDFKDPAHP
;
A
#
# COMPACT_ATOMS: atom_id res chain seq x y z
N MET A 1 9.70 -16.15 6.51
CA MET A 1 10.25 -14.79 6.38
C MET A 1 11.73 -14.94 6.08
N ALA A 2 12.25 -14.25 5.08
CA ALA A 2 13.66 -14.26 4.72
C ALA A 2 14.35 -13.00 5.27
N ASN A 3 15.66 -13.06 5.48
CA ASN A 3 16.41 -11.82 5.69
C ASN A 3 16.75 -11.15 4.35
N THR A 4 17.26 -9.94 4.38
CA THR A 4 17.54 -9.17 3.16
C THR A 4 18.56 -9.87 2.23
N ILE A 5 19.54 -10.57 2.79
CA ILE A 5 20.57 -11.29 2.02
C ILE A 5 19.96 -12.49 1.30
N GLU A 6 19.20 -13.31 2.04
CA GLU A 6 18.50 -14.48 1.50
C GLU A 6 17.49 -14.06 0.42
N LEU A 7 16.73 -12.99 0.66
CA LEU A 7 15.74 -12.50 -0.28
C LEU A 7 16.37 -12.05 -1.61
N LYS A 8 17.50 -11.33 -1.56
CA LYS A 8 18.24 -10.96 -2.78
C LYS A 8 18.76 -12.18 -3.54
N GLN A 9 19.22 -13.21 -2.82
CA GLN A 9 19.65 -14.48 -3.44
C GLN A 9 18.48 -15.20 -4.12
N GLN A 10 17.33 -15.29 -3.48
CA GLN A 10 16.12 -15.90 -4.02
C GLN A 10 15.65 -15.17 -5.30
N ILE A 11 15.67 -13.82 -5.29
CA ILE A 11 15.34 -13.02 -6.47
C ILE A 11 16.34 -13.30 -7.60
N ALA A 12 17.64 -13.32 -7.30
CA ALA A 12 18.69 -13.59 -8.30
C ALA A 12 18.56 -15.01 -8.90
N GLN A 13 18.17 -16.01 -8.09
CA GLN A 13 17.94 -17.39 -8.52
C GLN A 13 16.62 -17.59 -9.29
N GLY A 14 15.76 -16.56 -9.34
CA GLY A 14 14.50 -16.59 -10.09
C GLY A 14 13.32 -17.20 -9.34
N GLU A 15 13.39 -17.35 -8.03
CA GLU A 15 12.28 -17.90 -7.25
C GLU A 15 11.01 -17.03 -7.33
N TYR A 16 11.17 -15.75 -7.66
CA TYR A 16 10.07 -14.78 -7.80
C TYR A 16 9.60 -14.56 -9.24
N ASP A 17 10.23 -15.21 -10.24
CA ASP A 17 9.96 -14.96 -11.67
C ASP A 17 8.51 -15.20 -12.05
N ALA A 18 7.92 -16.28 -11.56
CA ALA A 18 6.53 -16.60 -11.83
C ALA A 18 5.58 -15.52 -11.27
N ALA A 19 5.89 -14.96 -10.10
CA ALA A 19 5.15 -13.87 -9.51
C ALA A 19 5.35 -12.58 -10.32
N PHE A 20 6.57 -12.25 -10.71
CA PHE A 20 6.88 -11.08 -11.54
C PHE A 20 6.21 -11.17 -12.92
N ALA A 21 6.27 -12.33 -13.57
CA ALA A 21 5.60 -12.54 -14.86
C ALA A 21 4.08 -12.37 -14.75
N LYS A 22 3.48 -12.84 -13.66
CA LYS A 22 2.05 -12.69 -13.41
C LYS A 22 1.64 -11.23 -13.16
N LEU A 23 2.46 -10.46 -12.43
CA LEU A 23 2.13 -9.08 -12.03
C LEU A 23 2.48 -8.07 -13.13
N TYR A 24 3.57 -8.26 -13.85
CA TYR A 24 4.14 -7.25 -14.73
C TYR A 24 4.27 -7.68 -16.19
N GLY A 25 4.04 -8.96 -16.48
CA GLY A 25 4.27 -9.57 -17.79
C GLY A 25 5.63 -10.27 -17.89
N ALA A 26 5.73 -11.29 -18.73
CA ALA A 26 6.92 -12.12 -18.87
C ALA A 26 8.16 -11.32 -19.31
N ASP A 27 7.97 -10.32 -20.16
CA ASP A 27 9.06 -9.49 -20.69
C ASP A 27 9.67 -8.55 -19.63
N ALA A 28 8.93 -8.25 -18.55
CA ALA A 28 9.37 -7.35 -17.49
C ALA A 28 10.14 -8.05 -16.35
N VAL A 29 10.25 -9.37 -16.34
CA VAL A 29 10.82 -10.15 -15.23
C VAL A 29 12.21 -9.66 -14.83
N GLN A 30 13.11 -9.45 -15.78
CA GLN A 30 14.48 -9.03 -15.50
C GLN A 30 14.55 -7.61 -14.93
N GLU A 31 13.72 -6.70 -15.44
CA GLU A 31 13.59 -5.35 -14.91
C GLU A 31 13.08 -5.39 -13.47
N GLN A 32 12.09 -6.22 -13.17
CA GLN A 32 11.55 -6.35 -11.82
C GLN A 32 12.54 -6.99 -10.85
N ARG A 33 13.31 -8.01 -11.26
CA ARG A 33 14.40 -8.53 -10.42
C ARG A 33 15.34 -7.41 -9.98
N LYS A 34 15.76 -6.55 -10.94
CA LYS A 34 16.62 -5.41 -10.65
C LYS A 34 15.93 -4.41 -9.72
N ARG A 35 14.69 -4.01 -10.02
CA ARG A 35 13.91 -3.03 -9.23
C ARG A 35 13.77 -3.47 -7.78
N TYR A 36 13.41 -4.73 -7.53
CA TYR A 36 13.24 -5.27 -6.19
C TYR A 36 14.58 -5.40 -5.44
N THR A 37 15.63 -5.81 -6.13
CA THR A 37 16.99 -5.88 -5.54
C THR A 37 17.49 -4.49 -5.17
N ASP A 38 17.38 -3.52 -6.08
CA ASP A 38 17.76 -2.12 -5.81
C ASP A 38 17.00 -1.55 -4.60
N LEU A 39 15.71 -1.87 -4.47
CA LEU A 39 14.90 -1.43 -3.34
C LEU A 39 15.35 -2.04 -2.02
N ILE A 40 15.73 -3.33 -2.02
CA ILE A 40 16.30 -3.99 -0.83
C ILE A 40 17.65 -3.36 -0.47
N ASP A 41 18.48 -3.01 -1.46
CA ASP A 41 19.75 -2.33 -1.22
C ASP A 41 19.56 -0.95 -0.59
N GLU A 42 18.57 -0.18 -1.03
CA GLU A 42 18.22 1.11 -0.41
C GLU A 42 17.68 0.93 1.03
N PHE A 43 16.87 -0.12 1.26
CA PHE A 43 16.43 -0.48 2.61
C PHE A 43 17.63 -0.80 3.51
N GLU A 44 18.58 -1.63 3.04
CA GLU A 44 19.79 -1.99 3.80
C GLU A 44 20.67 -0.78 4.13
N LYS A 45 20.86 0.13 3.17
CA LYS A 45 21.61 1.37 3.40
C LYS A 45 20.99 2.22 4.51
N LYS A 46 19.67 2.22 4.61
CA LYS A 46 18.93 3.05 5.56
C LYS A 46 18.77 2.41 6.93
N TYR A 47 18.40 1.12 6.95
CA TYR A 47 17.94 0.43 8.15
C TYR A 47 18.85 -0.74 8.59
N GLY A 48 19.92 -0.98 7.86
CA GLY A 48 20.89 -2.04 8.13
C GLY A 48 20.62 -3.35 7.37
N THR A 49 21.67 -4.14 7.24
CA THR A 49 21.68 -5.44 6.56
C THR A 49 21.15 -6.55 7.45
N ASN A 50 20.83 -7.70 6.83
CA ASN A 50 20.43 -8.94 7.52
C ASN A 50 19.16 -8.83 8.38
N ARG A 51 18.33 -7.83 8.11
CA ARG A 51 17.02 -7.70 8.75
C ARG A 51 16.01 -8.67 8.13
N THR A 52 15.15 -9.23 8.95
CA THR A 52 14.00 -10.01 8.47
C THR A 52 13.00 -9.09 7.81
N VAL A 53 12.67 -9.36 6.55
CA VAL A 53 11.82 -8.48 5.74
C VAL A 53 10.72 -9.25 5.01
N ARG A 54 9.69 -8.50 4.60
CA ARG A 54 8.68 -8.91 3.62
C ARG A 54 8.54 -7.86 2.53
N LEU A 55 8.09 -8.33 1.36
CA LEU A 55 7.76 -7.50 0.21
C LEU A 55 6.25 -7.33 0.13
N TYR A 56 5.83 -6.11 -0.15
CA TYR A 56 4.44 -5.75 -0.43
C TYR A 56 4.36 -4.98 -1.73
N SER A 57 3.26 -5.15 -2.45
CA SER A 57 2.97 -4.43 -3.68
C SER A 57 1.51 -4.02 -3.69
N ALA A 58 1.24 -2.80 -4.12
CA ALA A 58 -0.12 -2.31 -4.35
C ALA A 58 -0.17 -1.57 -5.69
N PRO A 59 -1.03 -1.99 -6.63
CA PRO A 59 -1.11 -1.39 -7.95
C PRO A 59 -1.78 -0.03 -7.92
N GLY A 60 -1.52 0.79 -8.95
CA GLY A 60 -2.41 1.87 -9.33
C GLY A 60 -3.65 1.34 -10.04
N ARG A 61 -4.57 2.23 -10.37
CA ARG A 61 -5.82 1.91 -11.07
C ARG A 61 -6.06 2.83 -12.28
N THR A 62 -6.86 2.34 -13.22
CA THR A 62 -7.51 3.16 -14.24
C THR A 62 -9.02 2.98 -14.17
N GLU A 63 -9.79 4.03 -14.42
CA GLU A 63 -11.21 3.91 -14.72
C GLU A 63 -11.39 3.56 -16.20
N ILE A 64 -12.24 2.58 -16.46
CA ILE A 64 -12.58 2.13 -17.83
C ILE A 64 -13.92 2.75 -18.26
N GLY A 65 -14.84 2.92 -17.32
CA GLY A 65 -16.13 3.54 -17.56
C GLY A 65 -16.90 3.79 -16.27
N GLY A 66 -17.88 4.72 -16.32
CA GLY A 66 -18.72 5.08 -15.17
C GLY A 66 -18.62 6.54 -14.73
N ASN A 67 -17.67 7.33 -15.28
CA ASN A 67 -17.50 8.77 -15.04
C ASN A 67 -17.38 9.15 -13.55
N HIS A 68 -16.60 8.40 -12.77
CA HIS A 68 -16.38 8.66 -11.35
C HIS A 68 -17.68 8.88 -10.54
N THR A 69 -18.67 8.03 -10.78
CA THR A 69 -19.98 8.13 -10.12
C THR A 69 -20.06 7.43 -8.78
N ASP A 70 -18.92 7.03 -8.21
CA ASP A 70 -18.80 6.43 -6.87
C ASP A 70 -19.40 7.29 -5.76
N HIS A 71 -19.22 8.62 -5.82
CA HIS A 71 -19.82 9.58 -4.89
C HIS A 71 -21.32 9.87 -5.14
N ASN A 72 -21.90 9.34 -6.22
CA ASN A 72 -23.30 9.47 -6.62
C ASN A 72 -24.05 8.13 -6.63
N ASN A 73 -23.56 7.14 -5.91
CA ASN A 73 -24.12 5.79 -5.84
C ASN A 73 -24.25 5.11 -7.23
N GLY A 74 -23.35 5.43 -8.14
CA GLY A 74 -23.33 4.88 -9.50
C GLY A 74 -22.60 3.55 -9.60
N VAL A 75 -22.49 3.06 -10.83
CA VAL A 75 -21.74 1.85 -11.17
C VAL A 75 -20.53 2.25 -12.00
N VAL A 76 -19.35 1.74 -11.65
CA VAL A 76 -18.12 2.00 -12.38
C VAL A 76 -17.45 0.70 -12.81
N LEU A 77 -16.75 0.74 -13.94
CA LEU A 77 -15.84 -0.30 -14.38
C LEU A 77 -14.42 0.24 -14.24
N ALA A 78 -13.62 -0.41 -13.41
CA ALA A 78 -12.26 0.00 -13.14
C ALA A 78 -11.30 -1.20 -13.24
N GLY A 79 -10.02 -0.92 -13.43
CA GLY A 79 -8.99 -1.96 -13.49
C GLY A 79 -7.72 -1.52 -12.78
N SER A 80 -7.05 -2.46 -12.13
CA SER A 80 -5.68 -2.25 -11.69
C SER A 80 -4.74 -2.25 -12.89
N VAL A 81 -3.66 -1.47 -12.79
CA VAL A 81 -2.61 -1.42 -13.81
C VAL A 81 -1.37 -2.19 -13.34
N ASN A 82 -0.46 -2.50 -14.25
CA ASN A 82 0.82 -3.15 -13.93
C ASN A 82 1.91 -2.17 -13.43
N LEU A 83 1.50 -0.97 -13.05
CA LEU A 83 2.33 0.01 -12.33
C LEU A 83 1.91 -0.02 -10.87
N ASP A 84 2.88 -0.12 -9.97
CA ASP A 84 2.60 -0.29 -8.55
C ASP A 84 3.55 0.49 -7.65
N MET A 85 3.21 0.53 -6.39
CA MET A 85 4.09 0.82 -5.28
C MET A 85 4.58 -0.49 -4.67
N VAL A 86 5.89 -0.63 -4.54
CA VAL A 86 6.54 -1.77 -3.86
C VAL A 86 7.17 -1.29 -2.56
N ALA A 87 7.05 -2.10 -1.52
CA ALA A 87 7.61 -1.84 -0.20
C ALA A 87 8.44 -3.02 0.30
N VAL A 88 9.61 -2.72 0.88
CA VAL A 88 10.38 -3.61 1.74
C VAL A 88 10.11 -3.22 3.18
N VAL A 89 9.66 -4.17 3.99
CA VAL A 89 9.15 -3.90 5.33
C VAL A 89 9.81 -4.84 6.34
N SER A 90 10.25 -4.26 7.47
CA SER A 90 10.73 -4.99 8.64
C SER A 90 10.04 -4.48 9.90
N PRO A 91 9.34 -5.32 10.67
CA PRO A 91 8.79 -4.93 11.97
C PRO A 91 9.87 -4.38 12.90
N ASN A 92 9.48 -3.45 13.77
CA ASN A 92 10.30 -2.96 14.87
C ASN A 92 9.49 -2.97 16.18
N GLU A 93 10.19 -2.81 17.32
CA GLU A 93 9.57 -2.83 18.66
C GLU A 93 9.31 -1.42 19.21
N GLU A 94 9.52 -0.38 18.40
CA GLU A 94 9.46 1.01 18.85
C GLU A 94 8.06 1.63 18.78
N ASN A 95 7.06 0.90 18.29
CA ASN A 95 5.70 1.40 18.01
C ASN A 95 5.68 2.63 17.08
N VAL A 96 6.66 2.74 16.21
CA VAL A 96 6.77 3.82 15.21
C VAL A 96 6.78 3.21 13.81
N ILE A 97 5.89 3.67 12.95
CA ILE A 97 5.92 3.37 11.52
C ILE A 97 6.84 4.40 10.86
N ARG A 98 7.92 3.93 10.24
CA ARG A 98 8.83 4.76 9.45
C ARG A 98 8.73 4.38 7.99
N VAL A 99 8.36 5.32 7.15
CA VAL A 99 8.28 5.11 5.70
C VAL A 99 9.22 6.09 4.99
N LYS A 100 10.20 5.53 4.29
CA LYS A 100 11.07 6.25 3.37
C LYS A 100 10.69 5.90 1.94
N SER A 101 10.37 6.90 1.13
CA SER A 101 10.07 6.70 -0.28
C SER A 101 11.26 7.13 -1.14
N LEU A 102 11.62 6.31 -2.12
CA LEU A 102 12.68 6.62 -3.09
C LEU A 102 12.36 7.93 -3.81
N GLY A 103 13.36 8.81 -3.93
CA GLY A 103 13.19 10.12 -4.57
C GLY A 103 12.62 11.22 -3.66
N PHE A 104 12.32 10.93 -2.39
CA PHE A 104 11.88 11.94 -1.41
C PHE A 104 12.87 12.00 -0.25
N ASP A 105 13.27 13.20 0.18
CA ASP A 105 14.22 13.35 1.29
C ASP A 105 13.58 13.06 2.64
N LYS A 106 12.31 13.39 2.81
CA LYS A 106 11.57 13.22 4.05
C LYS A 106 11.33 11.73 4.36
N ILE A 107 11.40 11.39 5.63
CA ILE A 107 10.89 10.14 6.20
C ILE A 107 9.59 10.49 6.94
N ASP A 108 8.55 9.70 6.73
CA ASP A 108 7.35 9.80 7.54
C ASP A 108 7.52 8.92 8.80
N ASP A 109 7.50 9.55 9.97
CA ASP A 109 7.57 8.90 11.27
C ASP A 109 6.21 9.04 11.97
N VAL A 110 5.53 7.94 12.21
CA VAL A 110 4.20 7.91 12.82
C VAL A 110 4.21 7.04 14.07
N ASP A 111 4.05 7.67 15.22
CA ASP A 111 3.83 6.98 16.50
C ASP A 111 2.42 6.38 16.51
N VAL A 112 2.32 5.04 16.55
CA VAL A 112 1.06 4.30 16.54
C VAL A 112 0.41 4.16 17.92
N THR A 113 1.04 4.65 18.97
CA THR A 113 0.41 4.78 20.30
C THR A 113 -0.54 5.99 20.37
N ASN A 114 -0.38 6.94 19.44
CA ASN A 114 -1.25 8.11 19.30
C ASN A 114 -1.83 8.19 17.88
N LEU A 115 -3.05 7.69 17.70
CA LEU A 115 -3.78 7.65 16.43
C LEU A 115 -4.82 8.77 16.28
N VAL A 116 -4.62 9.90 16.95
CA VAL A 116 -5.44 11.11 16.76
C VAL A 116 -4.89 11.93 15.59
N PRO A 117 -5.74 12.53 14.73
CA PRO A 117 -5.28 13.40 13.66
C PRO A 117 -4.34 14.50 14.18
N GLN A 118 -3.22 14.70 13.50
CA GLN A 118 -2.20 15.68 13.86
C GLN A 118 -2.24 16.83 12.85
N PRO A 119 -2.51 18.09 13.26
CA PRO A 119 -2.62 19.22 12.32
C PRO A 119 -1.35 19.40 11.44
N ARG A 120 -0.17 19.10 12.00
CA ARG A 120 1.12 19.19 11.28
C ARG A 120 1.28 18.13 10.17
N GLU A 121 0.44 17.10 10.17
CA GLU A 121 0.47 16.01 9.20
C GLU A 121 -0.59 16.19 8.11
N ALA A 122 -1.50 17.17 8.23
CA ALA A 122 -2.53 17.44 7.23
C ALA A 122 -1.91 17.60 5.83
N GLU A 123 -2.52 16.99 4.82
CA GLU A 123 -2.05 16.96 3.43
C GLU A 123 -0.66 16.32 3.22
N HIS A 124 -0.16 15.56 4.20
CA HIS A 124 1.08 14.80 4.11
C HIS A 124 0.85 13.29 4.26
N SER A 125 1.76 12.48 3.69
CA SER A 125 1.70 11.02 3.73
C SER A 125 1.63 10.43 5.14
N ALA A 126 2.22 11.09 6.13
CA ALA A 126 2.14 10.70 7.53
C ALA A 126 0.69 10.63 8.05
N SER A 127 -0.19 11.55 7.58
CA SER A 127 -1.60 11.52 7.97
C SER A 127 -2.33 10.30 7.40
N LEU A 128 -2.01 9.89 6.17
CA LEU A 128 -2.55 8.67 5.56
C LEU A 128 -2.12 7.42 6.35
N ILE A 129 -0.84 7.32 6.72
CA ILE A 129 -0.33 6.21 7.54
C ILE A 129 -1.09 6.14 8.87
N ARG A 130 -1.22 7.26 9.57
CA ARG A 130 -1.94 7.35 10.84
C ARG A 130 -3.41 7.00 10.69
N GLY A 131 -4.07 7.50 9.65
CA GLY A 131 -5.46 7.23 9.34
C GLY A 131 -5.73 5.76 9.03
N VAL A 132 -4.87 5.12 8.24
CA VAL A 132 -4.97 3.67 7.96
C VAL A 132 -4.74 2.86 9.25
N ALA A 133 -3.73 3.20 10.06
CA ALA A 133 -3.50 2.55 11.35
C ALA A 133 -4.71 2.70 12.28
N LYS A 134 -5.31 3.89 12.37
CA LYS A 134 -6.55 4.12 13.13
C LYS A 134 -7.70 3.27 12.63
N GLY A 135 -7.93 3.22 11.31
CA GLY A 135 -8.99 2.40 10.71
C GLY A 135 -8.82 0.90 10.99
N ILE A 136 -7.59 0.37 10.99
CA ILE A 136 -7.31 -1.02 11.41
C ILE A 136 -7.70 -1.25 12.86
N VAL A 137 -7.32 -0.33 13.77
CA VAL A 137 -7.67 -0.45 15.21
C VAL A 137 -9.18 -0.34 15.41
N ASP A 138 -9.87 0.59 14.76
CA ASP A 138 -11.32 0.75 14.88
C ASP A 138 -12.09 -0.47 14.35
N ALA A 139 -11.51 -1.17 13.38
CA ALA A 139 -12.03 -2.46 12.91
C ALA A 139 -11.63 -3.64 13.85
N GLY A 140 -11.04 -3.36 15.02
CA GLY A 140 -10.64 -4.36 16.01
C GLY A 140 -9.36 -5.12 15.66
N GLY A 141 -8.51 -4.56 14.80
CA GLY A 141 -7.19 -5.09 14.47
C GLY A 141 -6.10 -4.58 15.40
N LYS A 142 -4.89 -5.06 15.15
CA LYS A 142 -3.68 -4.65 15.86
C LYS A 142 -2.79 -3.85 14.92
N VAL A 143 -2.03 -2.93 15.49
CA VAL A 143 -0.98 -2.17 14.80
C VAL A 143 0.31 -2.22 15.59
N GLY A 144 1.42 -2.00 14.92
CA GLY A 144 2.74 -1.92 15.54
C GLY A 144 3.71 -1.17 14.64
N GLY A 145 4.92 -0.98 15.11
CA GLY A 145 5.96 -0.25 14.39
C GLY A 145 6.65 -1.08 13.32
N PHE A 146 7.01 -0.46 12.22
CA PHE A 146 7.85 -1.08 11.18
C PHE A 146 8.71 -0.03 10.47
N ASP A 147 9.83 -0.49 9.95
CA ASP A 147 10.67 0.28 9.03
C ASP A 147 10.35 -0.14 7.60
N CYS A 148 10.10 0.83 6.74
CA CYS A 148 9.66 0.61 5.37
C CYS A 148 10.45 1.48 4.40
N TYR A 149 10.90 0.88 3.29
CA TYR A 149 11.42 1.62 2.14
C TYR A 149 10.58 1.30 0.91
N THR A 150 10.13 2.34 0.20
CA THR A 150 9.23 2.17 -0.94
C THR A 150 9.80 2.74 -2.24
N THR A 151 9.40 2.14 -3.36
CA THR A 151 9.51 2.73 -4.70
C THR A 151 8.16 2.65 -5.40
N SER A 152 7.85 3.60 -6.27
CA SER A 152 6.57 3.63 -6.97
C SER A 152 6.73 4.03 -8.43
N ASN A 153 6.08 3.27 -9.32
CA ASN A 153 5.88 3.63 -10.72
C ASN A 153 4.50 4.30 -10.94
N VAL A 154 3.67 4.37 -9.89
CA VAL A 154 2.41 5.15 -9.90
C VAL A 154 2.75 6.59 -9.58
N LEU A 155 2.99 7.39 -10.62
CA LEU A 155 3.44 8.77 -10.45
C LEU A 155 2.33 9.67 -9.90
N ARG A 156 2.71 10.63 -9.07
CA ARG A 156 1.77 11.67 -8.61
C ARG A 156 1.26 12.48 -9.80
N GLY A 157 -0.04 12.74 -9.83
CA GLY A 157 -0.68 13.51 -10.91
C GLY A 157 -0.85 12.76 -12.23
N SER A 158 -0.50 11.48 -12.31
CA SER A 158 -0.69 10.65 -13.51
C SER A 158 -2.15 10.21 -13.73
N GLY A 159 -3.03 10.47 -12.78
CA GLY A 159 -4.41 9.95 -12.82
C GLY A 159 -4.55 8.48 -12.43
N LEU A 160 -3.47 7.82 -11.98
CA LEU A 160 -3.45 6.40 -11.62
C LEU A 160 -3.61 6.14 -10.11
N SER A 161 -4.01 7.14 -9.33
CA SER A 161 -4.30 7.06 -7.90
C SER A 161 -3.15 6.63 -7.01
N SER A 162 -2.07 7.41 -7.02
CA SER A 162 -0.91 7.16 -6.18
C SER A 162 -1.21 7.20 -4.67
N SER A 163 -2.17 8.02 -4.20
CA SER A 163 -2.62 8.04 -2.80
C SER A 163 -3.29 6.73 -2.41
N ALA A 164 -4.25 6.26 -3.22
CA ALA A 164 -4.95 5.01 -2.96
C ALA A 164 -4.00 3.80 -2.96
N ALA A 165 -3.05 3.73 -3.91
CA ALA A 165 -2.02 2.69 -3.92
C ALA A 165 -1.17 2.72 -2.63
N PHE A 166 -0.82 3.91 -2.13
CA PHE A 166 -0.09 4.07 -0.87
C PHE A 166 -0.92 3.59 0.33
N GLU A 167 -2.16 4.03 0.46
CA GLU A 167 -3.08 3.65 1.54
C GLU A 167 -3.32 2.14 1.58
N VAL A 168 -3.59 1.54 0.42
CA VAL A 168 -3.79 0.10 0.26
C VAL A 168 -2.51 -0.67 0.62
N CYS A 169 -1.34 -0.18 0.22
CA CYS A 169 -0.05 -0.78 0.59
C CYS A 169 0.15 -0.78 2.11
N ILE A 170 -0.06 0.36 2.80
CA ILE A 170 0.04 0.44 4.26
C ILE A 170 -0.99 -0.49 4.94
N GLY A 171 -2.22 -0.54 4.44
CA GLY A 171 -3.25 -1.46 4.93
C GLY A 171 -2.86 -2.93 4.78
N ALA A 172 -2.29 -3.31 3.63
CA ALA A 172 -1.79 -4.65 3.39
C ALA A 172 -0.62 -5.02 4.31
N ILE A 173 0.30 -4.08 4.57
CA ILE A 173 1.41 -4.25 5.52
C ILE A 173 0.86 -4.53 6.92
N LEU A 174 -0.03 -3.67 7.43
CA LEU A 174 -0.60 -3.84 8.77
C LEU A 174 -1.41 -5.12 8.92
N ARG A 175 -2.14 -5.53 7.86
CA ARG A 175 -2.82 -6.83 7.83
C ARG A 175 -1.80 -7.98 7.90
N GLY A 176 -0.75 -7.92 7.10
CA GLY A 176 0.25 -9.00 7.00
C GLY A 176 1.13 -9.13 8.24
N GLU A 177 1.59 -8.01 8.81
CA GLU A 177 2.54 -8.02 9.92
C GLU A 177 1.88 -8.21 11.29
N TYR A 178 0.68 -7.63 11.50
CA TYR A 178 0.07 -7.55 12.82
C TYR A 178 -1.28 -8.26 12.96
N ASN A 179 -1.87 -8.70 11.85
CA ASN A 179 -3.20 -9.31 11.84
C ASN A 179 -3.24 -10.67 11.12
N ASN A 180 -2.10 -11.40 11.10
CA ASN A 180 -1.98 -12.77 10.56
C ASN A 180 -2.48 -12.90 9.11
N ASN A 181 -2.47 -11.83 8.33
CA ASN A 181 -3.06 -11.75 6.99
C ASN A 181 -4.54 -12.19 6.95
N ASP A 182 -5.30 -11.85 7.99
CA ASP A 182 -6.71 -12.20 8.14
C ASP A 182 -7.57 -11.57 7.03
N MET A 183 -7.93 -12.38 6.03
CA MET A 183 -8.71 -11.97 4.86
C MET A 183 -10.22 -11.95 5.12
N GLU A 184 -10.71 -12.53 6.19
CA GLU A 184 -12.12 -12.41 6.58
C GLU A 184 -12.39 -11.06 7.20
N LYS A 185 -11.53 -10.66 8.12
CA LYS A 185 -11.67 -9.38 8.84
C LYS A 185 -11.20 -8.18 8.03
N PHE A 186 -10.09 -8.33 7.33
CA PHE A 186 -9.44 -7.27 6.55
C PHE A 186 -9.34 -7.66 5.07
N ASN A 187 -10.51 -8.00 4.45
CA ASN A 187 -10.54 -8.24 3.02
C ASN A 187 -10.19 -6.98 2.22
N GLN A 188 -10.11 -7.09 0.92
CA GLN A 188 -9.70 -6.01 0.04
C GLN A 188 -10.63 -4.79 0.14
N VAL A 189 -11.95 -5.03 0.20
CA VAL A 189 -12.95 -3.95 0.32
C VAL A 189 -12.81 -3.24 1.66
N LYS A 190 -12.56 -3.99 2.75
CA LYS A 190 -12.33 -3.37 4.06
C LYS A 190 -11.06 -2.53 4.10
N ILE A 191 -9.98 -2.98 3.48
CA ILE A 191 -8.75 -2.17 3.33
C ILE A 191 -9.02 -0.92 2.50
N ALA A 192 -9.80 -1.01 1.42
CA ALA A 192 -10.19 0.14 0.62
C ALA A 192 -10.99 1.17 1.43
N GLN A 193 -11.98 0.73 2.20
CA GLN A 193 -12.77 1.59 3.09
C GLN A 193 -11.91 2.28 4.16
N ILE A 194 -10.92 1.56 4.70
CA ILE A 194 -9.95 2.13 5.66
C ILE A 194 -9.07 3.18 4.97
N GLY A 195 -8.63 2.97 3.73
CA GLY A 195 -7.89 3.95 2.94
C GLY A 195 -8.71 5.22 2.71
N GLN A 196 -9.95 5.08 2.22
CA GLN A 196 -10.86 6.21 2.05
C GLN A 196 -11.08 7.01 3.35
N TYR A 197 -11.27 6.31 4.45
CA TYR A 197 -11.38 6.96 5.78
C TYR A 197 -10.13 7.78 6.10
N ALA A 198 -8.94 7.23 5.83
CA ALA A 198 -7.68 7.95 6.06
C ALA A 198 -7.57 9.21 5.19
N GLU A 199 -7.94 9.13 3.91
CA GLU A 199 -7.90 10.27 3.00
C GLU A 199 -8.92 11.36 3.40
N ASN A 200 -10.14 10.97 3.73
CA ASN A 200 -11.21 11.90 4.07
C ASN A 200 -11.01 12.58 5.44
N VAL A 201 -10.58 11.82 6.46
CA VAL A 201 -10.58 12.29 7.86
C VAL A 201 -9.21 12.78 8.31
N PHE A 202 -8.11 12.14 7.87
CA PHE A 202 -6.77 12.46 8.32
C PHE A 202 -6.01 13.34 7.33
N PHE A 203 -6.09 13.03 6.05
CA PHE A 203 -5.45 13.85 5.02
C PHE A 203 -6.24 15.13 4.73
N GLY A 204 -7.58 15.06 4.87
CA GLY A 204 -8.47 16.22 4.71
C GLY A 204 -8.93 16.45 3.27
N LYS A 205 -8.79 15.45 2.39
CA LYS A 205 -9.26 15.53 0.99
C LYS A 205 -10.45 14.59 0.80
N PRO A 206 -11.67 15.11 0.57
CA PRO A 206 -12.83 14.29 0.25
C PRO A 206 -12.60 13.48 -1.02
N CYS A 207 -12.80 12.18 -0.95
CA CYS A 207 -12.73 11.26 -2.09
C CYS A 207 -13.84 10.22 -2.05
N GLY A 208 -14.17 9.65 -3.21
CA GLY A 208 -15.00 8.46 -3.32
C GLY A 208 -14.23 7.19 -2.91
N LEU A 209 -14.82 6.02 -3.16
CA LEU A 209 -14.22 4.74 -2.76
C LEU A 209 -13.66 3.93 -3.95
N MET A 210 -13.88 4.40 -5.18
CA MET A 210 -13.48 3.67 -6.40
C MET A 210 -11.98 3.40 -6.44
N ASP A 211 -11.18 4.40 -6.17
CA ASP A 211 -9.72 4.37 -6.29
C ASP A 211 -9.12 3.29 -5.39
N GLN A 212 -9.47 3.34 -4.11
CA GLN A 212 -8.99 2.39 -3.11
C GLN A 212 -9.50 0.98 -3.40
N THR A 213 -10.77 0.84 -3.84
CA THR A 213 -11.34 -0.47 -4.17
C THR A 213 -10.64 -1.11 -5.36
N ALA A 214 -10.42 -0.36 -6.44
CA ALA A 214 -9.74 -0.87 -7.62
C ALA A 214 -8.27 -1.24 -7.35
N CYS A 215 -7.55 -0.44 -6.54
CA CYS A 215 -6.19 -0.75 -6.11
C CYS A 215 -6.13 -1.97 -5.18
N ALA A 216 -7.12 -2.16 -4.30
CA ALA A 216 -7.11 -3.23 -3.30
C ALA A 216 -7.58 -4.58 -3.86
N VAL A 217 -8.62 -4.58 -4.68
CA VAL A 217 -9.21 -5.82 -5.25
C VAL A 217 -8.34 -6.34 -6.40
N GLY A 218 -7.87 -5.46 -7.26
CA GLY A 218 -7.06 -5.82 -8.43
C GLY A 218 -7.86 -6.40 -9.60
N GLY A 219 -7.21 -6.56 -10.73
CA GLY A 219 -7.85 -7.02 -11.96
C GLY A 219 -8.83 -6.00 -12.55
N VAL A 220 -9.73 -6.45 -13.40
CA VAL A 220 -10.83 -5.64 -13.96
C VAL A 220 -12.10 -5.97 -13.17
N ILE A 221 -12.70 -4.96 -12.58
CA ILE A 221 -13.84 -5.09 -11.68
C ILE A 221 -14.94 -4.10 -12.01
N THR A 222 -16.18 -4.53 -11.79
CA THR A 222 -17.34 -3.63 -11.72
C THR A 222 -17.62 -3.36 -10.24
N ILE A 223 -17.83 -2.10 -9.89
CA ILE A 223 -18.17 -1.70 -8.53
C ILE A 223 -19.52 -0.99 -8.57
N ASP A 224 -20.50 -1.53 -7.82
CA ASP A 224 -21.80 -0.92 -7.64
C ASP A 224 -21.84 -0.20 -6.30
N PHE A 225 -21.90 1.12 -6.33
CA PHE A 225 -21.93 1.98 -5.14
C PHE A 225 -23.35 2.28 -4.64
N LYS A 226 -24.36 1.53 -5.08
CA LYS A 226 -25.73 1.67 -4.59
C LYS A 226 -25.81 1.56 -3.07
N ASP A 227 -25.02 0.67 -2.48
CA ASP A 227 -24.75 0.61 -1.04
C ASP A 227 -23.26 0.81 -0.77
N PRO A 228 -22.79 2.04 -0.47
CA PRO A 228 -21.38 2.32 -0.23
C PRO A 228 -20.76 1.57 0.96
N ALA A 229 -21.59 1.04 1.85
CA ALA A 229 -21.10 0.20 2.96
C ALA A 229 -20.72 -1.21 2.49
N HIS A 230 -21.31 -1.65 1.39
CA HIS A 230 -21.12 -3.00 0.80
C HIS A 230 -21.00 -2.91 -0.73
N PRO A 231 -20.00 -2.19 -1.22
CA PRO A 231 -19.83 -2.02 -2.66
C PRO A 231 -19.43 -3.32 -3.35
#